data_c5b8f413a99058d2fd6efe141cc8d754
#
_entry.id   c5b8f413a99058d2fd6efe141cc8d754
#
_cell.length_a   1.000
_cell.length_b   1.000
_cell.length_c   1.000
_cell.angle_alpha   90.00
_cell.angle_beta   90.00
_cell.angle_gamma   90.00
#
_symmetry.space_group_name_H-M   'P 1'
#
loop_
_entity.id
_entity.type
_entity.pdbx_description
1 polymer ?
#
loop_
_entity_poly.entity_id
_entity_poly.type
_entity_poly.pdbx_seq_one_letter_code
_entity_poly.pdbx_strand_id
1 'polypeptide(L)'
;MYNNVPQSTHLVLYNKYGNNTACIFSIFAPMFSPEQVAKNALETIQLEAESVKQLAQYINESFIKAVRIINESKGRVVVTGIGKSAVIAQKMVATFNSTGTPALFMHAADAIHGDLGMIQPDDTAIIISKSGESPEIKVLVPFIKNFGNPVIALCGNERSYLANHADIFVNCTVEKEACPNNLAPTTSTTAQLVMGDAMAVCLLSLKGFSSKDFARYHPGGALGKQLYLRVADMSNINEKPQVKPDSTLREIIYEISSKRLGATAVLEGDKLTGIITDGDIRRMLENNESPANVKAADILNANPKTIDETELAVSALEMMRQYDITQLVVTKEGKYSGFIHLHDLVREGLI
;
A
#
# COMPACT_ATOMS: atom_id res chain seq x y z
N MET A 1 21.47 23.36 29.78
CA MET A 1 21.11 23.77 31.15
C MET A 1 19.78 24.49 31.06
N TYR A 2 18.68 23.81 31.27
CA TYR A 2 17.35 24.42 31.40
C TYR A 2 16.95 24.29 32.87
N ASN A 3 16.89 25.44 33.55
CA ASN A 3 16.38 25.54 34.91
C ASN A 3 14.87 25.33 34.91
N ASN A 4 14.42 24.19 35.47
CA ASN A 4 13.01 23.95 35.76
C ASN A 4 12.62 24.71 37.04
N VAL A 5 11.78 25.73 36.88
CA VAL A 5 11.03 26.34 37.98
C VAL A 5 9.69 25.61 38.06
N PRO A 6 9.26 25.05 39.16
CA PRO A 6 7.94 24.44 39.30
C PRO A 6 6.90 25.55 39.39
N GLN A 7 6.01 25.59 38.41
CA GLN A 7 4.79 26.41 38.46
C GLN A 7 3.72 25.69 39.29
N SER A 8 3.59 26.05 40.54
CA SER A 8 2.45 25.69 41.39
C SER A 8 1.29 26.67 41.06
N THR A 9 0.29 26.19 40.38
CA THR A 9 -0.93 26.97 40.14
C THR A 9 -1.85 26.80 41.36
N HIS A 10 -1.97 27.83 42.19
CA HIS A 10 -2.92 27.86 43.31
C HIS A 10 -4.28 28.37 42.82
N LEU A 11 -5.30 27.49 42.83
CA LEU A 11 -6.68 27.89 42.59
C LEU A 11 -7.34 28.23 43.93
N VAL A 12 -7.66 29.49 44.16
CA VAL A 12 -8.40 29.91 45.35
C VAL A 12 -9.87 30.02 44.96
N LEU A 13 -10.71 29.15 45.48
CA LEU A 13 -12.15 29.21 45.35
C LEU A 13 -12.72 30.02 46.54
N TYR A 14 -13.32 31.17 46.26
CA TYR A 14 -14.04 31.95 47.27
C TYR A 14 -15.44 31.38 47.47
N ASN A 15 -15.77 31.04 48.70
CA ASN A 15 -17.12 30.65 49.07
C ASN A 15 -17.91 31.90 49.49
N LYS A 16 -19.14 32.01 49.02
CA LYS A 16 -20.04 33.16 49.17
C LYS A 16 -20.54 33.39 50.59
N TYR A 17 -20.14 32.57 51.56
CA TYR A 17 -20.59 32.63 52.99
C TYR A 17 -19.41 32.71 53.97
N GLY A 18 -18.61 33.67 53.89
CA GLY A 18 -17.86 34.35 54.96
C GLY A 18 -17.04 33.50 55.99
N ASN A 19 -16.84 32.22 55.86
CA ASN A 19 -15.98 31.41 56.72
C ASN A 19 -14.75 30.90 55.97
N ASN A 20 -13.57 31.36 56.42
CA ASN A 20 -12.27 30.97 55.89
C ASN A 20 -11.95 29.52 56.21
N THR A 21 -12.38 28.58 55.37
CA THR A 21 -11.83 27.24 55.30
C THR A 21 -11.12 27.10 53.96
N ALA A 22 -9.83 27.39 53.93
CA ALA A 22 -9.01 27.18 52.78
C ALA A 22 -8.76 25.68 52.61
N CYS A 23 -9.57 25.01 51.81
CA CYS A 23 -9.23 23.67 51.29
C CYS A 23 -8.18 23.86 50.20
N ILE A 24 -6.93 23.63 50.50
CA ILE A 24 -5.85 23.57 49.55
C ILE A 24 -5.95 22.20 48.87
N PHE A 25 -6.69 22.12 47.75
CA PHE A 25 -6.54 20.98 46.82
C PHE A 25 -5.26 21.18 46.04
N SER A 26 -4.17 20.57 46.52
CA SER A 26 -2.97 20.41 45.68
C SER A 26 -3.29 19.41 44.57
N ILE A 27 -3.71 19.89 43.43
CA ILE A 27 -3.76 19.08 42.20
C ILE A 27 -2.32 18.94 41.75
N PHE A 28 -1.64 17.89 42.24
CA PHE A 28 -0.42 17.43 41.61
C PHE A 28 -0.76 16.92 40.23
N ALA A 29 -0.63 17.74 39.20
CA ALA A 29 -0.50 17.22 37.86
C ALA A 29 0.71 16.26 37.89
N PRO A 30 0.58 15.02 37.42
CA PRO A 30 1.71 14.10 37.40
C PRO A 30 2.85 14.77 36.63
N MET A 31 4.00 14.95 37.31
CA MET A 31 5.16 15.61 36.73
C MET A 31 5.62 14.76 35.52
N PHE A 32 5.66 15.33 34.33
CA PHE A 32 6.16 14.66 33.13
C PHE A 32 7.61 14.22 33.39
N SER A 33 7.84 12.90 33.40
CA SER A 33 9.18 12.31 33.49
C SER A 33 9.52 11.65 32.15
N PRO A 34 10.51 12.16 31.40
CA PRO A 34 10.98 11.53 30.17
C PRO A 34 11.38 10.06 30.37
N GLU A 35 12.00 9.74 31.50
CA GLU A 35 12.43 8.38 31.85
C GLU A 35 11.22 7.46 32.02
N GLN A 36 10.16 7.94 32.69
CA GLN A 36 8.93 7.16 32.87
C GLN A 36 8.21 6.92 31.56
N VAL A 37 8.19 7.92 30.67
CA VAL A 37 7.60 7.77 29.30
C VAL A 37 8.38 6.75 28.51
N ALA A 38 9.71 6.82 28.49
CA ALA A 38 10.56 5.85 27.79
C ALA A 38 10.37 4.44 28.35
N LYS A 39 10.33 4.29 29.67
CA LYS A 39 10.11 3.02 30.34
C LYS A 39 8.76 2.41 29.93
N ASN A 40 7.66 3.17 30.04
CA ASN A 40 6.33 2.69 29.69
C ASN A 40 6.24 2.27 28.21
N ALA A 41 6.87 3.02 27.31
CA ALA A 41 6.90 2.68 25.89
C ALA A 41 7.65 1.36 25.64
N LEU A 42 8.83 1.19 26.25
CA LEU A 42 9.61 -0.05 26.13
C LEU A 42 8.87 -1.26 26.70
N GLU A 43 8.26 -1.12 27.88
CA GLU A 43 7.46 -2.19 28.51
C GLU A 43 6.27 -2.57 27.63
N THR A 44 5.59 -1.61 27.02
CA THR A 44 4.49 -1.87 26.08
C THR A 44 4.96 -2.67 24.86
N ILE A 45 6.05 -2.23 24.21
CA ILE A 45 6.60 -2.90 23.03
C ILE A 45 7.04 -4.33 23.38
N GLN A 46 7.72 -4.51 24.51
CA GLN A 46 8.17 -5.84 24.93
C GLN A 46 7.01 -6.79 25.23
N LEU A 47 5.98 -6.32 25.92
CA LEU A 47 4.80 -7.12 26.23
C LEU A 47 4.03 -7.51 24.96
N GLU A 48 3.84 -6.60 24.04
CA GLU A 48 3.16 -6.89 22.76
C GLU A 48 3.98 -7.86 21.90
N ALA A 49 5.29 -7.66 21.81
CA ALA A 49 6.18 -8.56 21.07
C ALA A 49 6.16 -9.99 21.61
N GLU A 50 6.22 -10.15 22.95
CA GLU A 50 6.13 -11.48 23.55
C GLU A 50 4.77 -12.13 23.35
N SER A 51 3.69 -11.34 23.45
CA SER A 51 2.34 -11.84 23.21
C SER A 51 2.14 -12.29 21.75
N VAL A 52 2.70 -11.55 20.78
CA VAL A 52 2.71 -11.95 19.36
C VAL A 52 3.47 -13.25 19.16
N LYS A 53 4.65 -13.39 19.79
CA LYS A 53 5.44 -14.63 19.71
C LYS A 53 4.67 -15.84 20.26
N GLN A 54 3.92 -15.64 21.33
CA GLN A 54 3.10 -16.70 21.94
C GLN A 54 1.95 -17.16 21.03
N LEU A 55 1.48 -16.35 20.05
CA LEU A 55 0.45 -16.76 19.11
C LEU A 55 0.82 -18.01 18.31
N ALA A 56 2.11 -18.27 18.13
CA ALA A 56 2.58 -19.44 17.39
C ALA A 56 2.04 -20.77 17.97
N GLN A 57 1.79 -20.86 19.28
CA GLN A 57 1.21 -22.04 19.91
C GLN A 57 -0.25 -22.32 19.48
N TYR A 58 -0.93 -21.30 18.96
CA TYR A 58 -2.33 -21.40 18.52
C TYR A 58 -2.47 -21.71 17.02
N ILE A 59 -1.36 -21.89 16.31
CA ILE A 59 -1.37 -22.37 14.92
C ILE A 59 -1.54 -23.90 14.95
N ASN A 60 -2.76 -24.32 15.02
CA ASN A 60 -3.18 -25.70 15.19
C ASN A 60 -4.23 -26.11 14.13
N GLU A 61 -4.81 -27.30 14.27
CA GLU A 61 -5.85 -27.81 13.35
C GLU A 61 -7.04 -26.88 13.17
N SER A 62 -7.45 -26.13 14.21
CA SER A 62 -8.55 -25.16 14.10
C SER A 62 -8.17 -23.97 13.22
N PHE A 63 -6.95 -23.46 13.36
CA PHE A 63 -6.44 -22.40 12.47
C PHE A 63 -6.37 -22.90 11.01
N ILE A 64 -5.83 -24.10 10.79
CA ILE A 64 -5.73 -24.72 9.47
C ILE A 64 -7.13 -24.91 8.86
N LYS A 65 -8.10 -25.39 9.65
CA LYS A 65 -9.49 -25.55 9.23
C LYS A 65 -10.14 -24.22 8.85
N ALA A 66 -9.88 -23.14 9.61
CA ALA A 66 -10.37 -21.81 9.30
C ALA A 66 -9.85 -21.29 7.94
N VAL A 67 -8.55 -21.42 7.70
CA VAL A 67 -7.94 -21.03 6.42
C VAL A 67 -8.51 -21.87 5.27
N ARG A 68 -8.68 -23.19 5.47
CA ARG A 68 -9.23 -24.09 4.46
C ARG A 68 -10.66 -23.70 4.06
N ILE A 69 -11.56 -23.49 5.02
CA ILE A 69 -12.96 -23.11 4.75
C ILE A 69 -13.01 -21.81 3.95
N ILE A 70 -12.19 -20.82 4.30
CA ILE A 70 -12.13 -19.57 3.54
C ILE A 70 -11.61 -19.82 2.11
N ASN A 71 -10.60 -20.66 1.95
CA ASN A 71 -10.02 -20.95 0.64
C ASN A 71 -10.99 -21.72 -0.28
N GLU A 72 -11.81 -22.60 0.28
CA GLU A 72 -12.79 -23.42 -0.43
C GLU A 72 -14.13 -22.70 -0.67
N SER A 73 -14.38 -21.59 0.04
CA SER A 73 -15.59 -20.78 -0.11
C SER A 73 -15.69 -20.18 -1.51
N LYS A 74 -16.90 -20.19 -2.07
CA LYS A 74 -17.23 -19.50 -3.31
C LYS A 74 -17.68 -18.05 -3.09
N GLY A 75 -17.98 -17.71 -1.83
CA GLY A 75 -18.41 -16.38 -1.41
C GLY A 75 -17.26 -15.50 -0.93
N ARG A 76 -17.63 -14.49 -0.17
CA ARG A 76 -16.70 -13.51 0.44
C ARG A 76 -16.47 -13.86 1.90
N VAL A 77 -15.43 -13.24 2.48
CA VAL A 77 -15.23 -13.27 3.92
C VAL A 77 -15.91 -12.05 4.55
N VAL A 78 -16.94 -12.25 5.34
CA VAL A 78 -17.59 -11.20 6.11
C VAL A 78 -16.90 -11.09 7.47
N VAL A 79 -16.15 -10.02 7.71
CA VAL A 79 -15.43 -9.82 8.97
C VAL A 79 -16.19 -8.82 9.83
N THR A 80 -16.51 -9.20 11.08
CA THR A 80 -17.30 -8.39 12.00
C THR A 80 -16.69 -8.33 13.39
N GLY A 81 -17.03 -7.28 14.12
CA GLY A 81 -16.61 -7.03 15.49
C GLY A 81 -17.25 -5.77 16.04
N ILE A 82 -16.96 -5.45 17.31
CA ILE A 82 -17.44 -4.23 17.95
C ILE A 82 -16.28 -3.46 18.59
N GLY A 83 -16.38 -2.13 18.68
CA GLY A 83 -15.37 -1.27 19.30
C GLY A 83 -14.02 -1.40 18.63
N LYS A 84 -12.95 -1.63 19.40
CA LYS A 84 -11.59 -1.76 18.87
C LYS A 84 -11.43 -2.99 17.94
N SER A 85 -12.12 -4.09 18.22
CA SER A 85 -12.11 -5.26 17.34
C SER A 85 -12.76 -4.99 15.98
N ALA A 86 -13.72 -4.05 15.89
CA ALA A 86 -14.27 -3.61 14.60
C ALA A 86 -13.22 -2.89 13.74
N VAL A 87 -12.33 -2.08 14.34
CA VAL A 87 -11.23 -1.43 13.64
C VAL A 87 -10.24 -2.47 13.09
N ILE A 88 -9.96 -3.51 13.87
CA ILE A 88 -9.13 -4.64 13.40
C ILE A 88 -9.82 -5.41 12.27
N ALA A 89 -11.12 -5.61 12.36
CA ALA A 89 -11.92 -6.24 11.29
C ALA A 89 -11.80 -5.47 9.96
N GLN A 90 -11.89 -4.14 10.00
CA GLN A 90 -11.69 -3.28 8.81
C GLN A 90 -10.28 -3.46 8.21
N LYS A 91 -9.24 -3.49 9.07
CA LYS A 91 -7.87 -3.74 8.60
C LYS A 91 -7.72 -5.13 7.98
N MET A 92 -8.31 -6.16 8.59
CA MET A 92 -8.31 -7.52 8.04
C MET A 92 -8.95 -7.57 6.65
N VAL A 93 -10.12 -6.95 6.50
CA VAL A 93 -10.81 -6.83 5.20
C VAL A 93 -9.93 -6.16 4.16
N ALA A 94 -9.30 -5.04 4.51
CA ALA A 94 -8.39 -4.35 3.60
C ALA A 94 -7.22 -5.25 3.16
N THR A 95 -6.65 -6.03 4.08
CA THR A 95 -5.56 -6.97 3.78
C THR A 95 -6.05 -8.11 2.89
N PHE A 96 -7.19 -8.75 3.20
CA PHE A 96 -7.76 -9.82 2.38
C PHE A 96 -8.02 -9.35 0.95
N ASN A 97 -8.66 -8.20 0.78
CA ASN A 97 -8.95 -7.63 -0.53
C ASN A 97 -7.67 -7.35 -1.33
N SER A 98 -6.64 -6.79 -0.68
CA SER A 98 -5.37 -6.50 -1.34
C SER A 98 -4.53 -7.73 -1.67
N THR A 99 -4.83 -8.87 -1.03
CA THR A 99 -4.14 -10.15 -1.23
C THR A 99 -4.97 -11.21 -1.97
N GLY A 100 -6.07 -10.80 -2.62
CA GLY A 100 -6.85 -11.65 -3.52
C GLY A 100 -7.90 -12.52 -2.84
N THR A 101 -8.29 -12.22 -1.58
CA THR A 101 -9.42 -12.84 -0.90
C THR A 101 -10.54 -11.82 -0.77
N PRO A 102 -11.64 -11.93 -1.52
CA PRO A 102 -12.75 -10.98 -1.43
C PRO A 102 -13.34 -10.96 -0.03
N ALA A 103 -13.39 -9.78 0.58
CA ALA A 103 -13.89 -9.61 1.93
C ALA A 103 -14.68 -8.31 2.09
N LEU A 104 -15.58 -8.27 3.05
CA LEU A 104 -16.33 -7.09 3.44
C LEU A 104 -16.39 -6.95 4.97
N PHE A 105 -16.49 -5.73 5.42
CA PHE A 105 -16.67 -5.40 6.82
C PHE A 105 -18.15 -5.19 7.13
N MET A 106 -18.59 -5.75 8.25
CA MET A 106 -19.92 -5.54 8.81
C MET A 106 -19.78 -5.20 10.30
N HIS A 107 -20.22 -4.02 10.72
CA HIS A 107 -20.16 -3.68 12.14
C HIS A 107 -21.19 -4.45 12.95
N ALA A 108 -20.78 -5.11 14.06
CA ALA A 108 -21.66 -6.01 14.80
C ALA A 108 -22.92 -5.33 15.37
N ALA A 109 -22.85 -4.04 15.73
CA ALA A 109 -24.02 -3.30 16.21
C ALA A 109 -24.98 -2.93 15.06
N ASP A 110 -24.47 -2.63 13.86
CA ASP A 110 -25.30 -2.29 12.71
C ASP A 110 -25.94 -3.54 12.11
N ALA A 111 -25.26 -4.67 12.22
CA ALA A 111 -25.75 -5.98 11.77
C ALA A 111 -27.13 -6.32 12.35
N ILE A 112 -27.33 -6.09 13.65
CA ILE A 112 -28.62 -6.36 14.30
C ILE A 112 -29.73 -5.35 13.95
N HIS A 113 -29.39 -4.32 13.19
CA HIS A 113 -30.31 -3.28 12.71
C HIS A 113 -30.48 -3.26 11.18
N GLY A 114 -30.04 -4.32 10.48
CA GLY A 114 -30.32 -4.49 9.05
C GLY A 114 -29.13 -4.94 8.21
N ASP A 115 -27.87 -4.64 8.60
CA ASP A 115 -26.70 -4.99 7.82
C ASP A 115 -26.46 -6.52 7.69
N LEU A 116 -27.16 -7.34 8.45
CA LEU A 116 -27.23 -8.80 8.21
C LEU A 116 -27.64 -9.15 6.78
N GLY A 117 -28.39 -8.28 6.09
CA GLY A 117 -28.74 -8.44 4.67
C GLY A 117 -27.54 -8.40 3.72
N MET A 118 -26.34 -7.99 4.18
CA MET A 118 -25.12 -8.02 3.39
C MET A 118 -24.58 -9.44 3.17
N ILE A 119 -24.93 -10.39 4.06
CA ILE A 119 -24.44 -11.77 4.02
C ILE A 119 -25.14 -12.53 2.88
N GLN A 120 -24.35 -13.20 2.05
CA GLN A 120 -24.82 -14.06 0.97
C GLN A 120 -24.63 -15.55 1.34
N PRO A 121 -25.36 -16.47 0.71
CA PRO A 121 -25.34 -17.89 1.09
C PRO A 121 -23.97 -18.57 1.13
N ASP A 122 -23.05 -18.18 0.24
CA ASP A 122 -21.71 -18.79 0.15
C ASP A 122 -20.64 -18.03 0.97
N ASP A 123 -21.01 -16.96 1.70
CA ASP A 123 -20.07 -16.18 2.48
C ASP A 123 -19.63 -16.94 3.74
N THR A 124 -18.41 -16.69 4.20
CA THR A 124 -17.86 -17.17 5.48
C THR A 124 -17.73 -16.01 6.45
N ALA A 125 -18.26 -16.12 7.66
CA ALA A 125 -18.18 -15.06 8.66
C ALA A 125 -16.98 -15.26 9.61
N ILE A 126 -16.19 -14.18 9.83
CA ILE A 126 -15.20 -14.11 10.91
C ILE A 126 -15.69 -13.11 11.94
N ILE A 127 -15.87 -13.53 13.17
CA ILE A 127 -16.29 -12.69 14.30
C ILE A 127 -15.09 -12.46 15.22
N ILE A 128 -14.67 -11.21 15.37
CA ILE A 128 -13.52 -10.83 16.18
C ILE A 128 -13.97 -10.29 17.52
N SER A 129 -13.51 -10.88 18.62
CA SER A 129 -13.80 -10.42 19.97
C SER A 129 -12.73 -10.84 20.97
N LYS A 130 -12.30 -9.93 21.87
CA LYS A 130 -11.43 -10.31 22.98
C LYS A 130 -12.15 -11.24 23.96
N SER A 131 -13.31 -10.82 24.46
CA SER A 131 -14.06 -11.56 25.49
C SER A 131 -14.95 -12.66 24.92
N GLY A 132 -15.46 -12.47 23.70
CA GLY A 132 -16.47 -13.34 23.09
C GLY A 132 -17.85 -13.27 23.75
N GLU A 133 -18.10 -12.27 24.61
CA GLU A 133 -19.28 -12.18 25.47
C GLU A 133 -20.15 -10.94 25.21
N SER A 134 -19.82 -10.11 24.22
CA SER A 134 -20.57 -8.89 23.93
C SER A 134 -22.02 -9.19 23.56
N PRO A 135 -23.01 -8.42 24.04
CA PRO A 135 -24.42 -8.63 23.75
C PRO A 135 -24.74 -8.75 22.26
N GLU A 136 -24.12 -7.88 21.45
CA GLU A 136 -24.30 -7.83 20.00
C GLU A 136 -23.83 -9.14 19.35
N ILE A 137 -22.71 -9.70 19.81
CA ILE A 137 -22.18 -10.97 19.30
C ILE A 137 -23.11 -12.13 19.66
N LYS A 138 -23.67 -12.13 20.87
CA LYS A 138 -24.63 -13.17 21.32
C LYS A 138 -25.90 -13.18 20.47
N VAL A 139 -26.33 -12.03 19.99
CA VAL A 139 -27.44 -11.92 19.03
C VAL A 139 -27.00 -12.34 17.63
N LEU A 140 -25.85 -11.87 17.17
CA LEU A 140 -25.40 -12.02 15.78
C LEU A 140 -25.11 -13.49 15.40
N VAL A 141 -24.42 -14.24 16.25
CA VAL A 141 -23.99 -15.61 15.96
C VAL A 141 -25.13 -16.53 15.54
N PRO A 142 -26.29 -16.62 16.29
CA PRO A 142 -27.40 -17.46 15.88
C PRO A 142 -28.00 -17.08 14.53
N PHE A 143 -28.08 -15.78 14.22
CA PHE A 143 -28.64 -15.33 12.94
C PHE A 143 -27.76 -15.74 11.76
N ILE A 144 -26.43 -15.55 11.83
CA ILE A 144 -25.52 -15.97 10.78
C ILE A 144 -25.59 -17.50 10.58
N LYS A 145 -25.63 -18.25 11.67
CA LYS A 145 -25.76 -19.73 11.60
C LYS A 145 -27.11 -20.18 11.00
N ASN A 146 -28.20 -19.48 11.28
CA ASN A 146 -29.48 -19.74 10.66
C ASN A 146 -29.52 -19.50 9.15
N PHE A 147 -28.66 -18.62 8.64
CA PHE A 147 -28.47 -18.45 7.20
C PHE A 147 -27.67 -19.60 6.56
N GLY A 148 -27.05 -20.47 7.37
CA GLY A 148 -26.22 -21.58 6.90
C GLY A 148 -24.76 -21.21 6.66
N ASN A 149 -24.37 -19.99 6.99
CA ASN A 149 -23.00 -19.52 6.78
C ASN A 149 -22.05 -20.04 7.89
N PRO A 150 -20.85 -20.54 7.54
CA PRO A 150 -19.84 -20.92 8.51
C PRO A 150 -19.38 -19.74 9.35
N VAL A 151 -19.26 -19.93 10.66
CA VAL A 151 -18.80 -18.91 11.61
C VAL A 151 -17.44 -19.29 12.18
N ILE A 152 -16.44 -18.44 11.97
CA ILE A 152 -15.11 -18.52 12.56
C ILE A 152 -15.03 -17.50 13.69
N ALA A 153 -14.76 -17.95 14.91
CA ALA A 153 -14.48 -17.10 16.05
C ALA A 153 -12.99 -16.81 16.13
N LEU A 154 -12.58 -15.56 15.92
CA LEU A 154 -11.24 -15.09 16.28
C LEU A 154 -11.33 -14.43 17.66
N CYS A 155 -11.05 -15.20 18.72
CA CYS A 155 -11.41 -14.81 20.07
C CYS A 155 -10.30 -15.09 21.09
N GLY A 156 -10.21 -14.23 22.09
CA GLY A 156 -9.23 -14.33 23.19
C GLY A 156 -9.71 -15.14 24.40
N ASN A 157 -10.90 -15.76 24.35
CA ASN A 157 -11.44 -16.55 25.43
C ASN A 157 -12.13 -17.82 24.90
N GLU A 158 -11.50 -18.96 25.10
CA GLU A 158 -11.99 -20.27 24.64
C GLU A 158 -13.29 -20.73 25.31
N ARG A 159 -13.61 -20.19 26.50
CA ARG A 159 -14.79 -20.53 27.25
C ARG A 159 -15.98 -19.59 26.99
N SER A 160 -15.80 -18.64 26.08
CA SER A 160 -16.80 -17.63 25.78
C SER A 160 -18.00 -18.20 25.00
N TYR A 161 -19.10 -17.43 25.03
CA TYR A 161 -20.25 -17.71 24.17
C TYR A 161 -19.87 -17.86 22.71
N LEU A 162 -19.07 -16.91 22.18
CA LEU A 162 -18.63 -16.92 20.78
C LEU A 162 -17.85 -18.20 20.45
N ALA A 163 -16.88 -18.58 21.29
CA ALA A 163 -16.04 -19.76 21.05
C ALA A 163 -16.86 -21.05 21.05
N ASN A 164 -17.88 -21.15 21.93
CA ASN A 164 -18.71 -22.34 22.07
C ASN A 164 -19.81 -22.49 21.00
N HIS A 165 -20.17 -21.38 20.30
CA HIS A 165 -21.26 -21.40 19.30
C HIS A 165 -20.76 -21.24 17.86
N ALA A 166 -19.51 -20.85 17.64
CA ALA A 166 -18.90 -20.83 16.33
C ALA A 166 -18.59 -22.24 15.81
N ASP A 167 -18.48 -22.39 14.49
CA ASP A 167 -18.10 -23.65 13.85
C ASP A 167 -16.60 -23.94 13.95
N ILE A 168 -15.80 -22.88 14.08
CA ILE A 168 -14.36 -22.95 14.25
C ILE A 168 -13.93 -21.87 15.24
N PHE A 169 -13.13 -22.27 16.23
CA PHE A 169 -12.49 -21.37 17.17
C PHE A 169 -11.01 -21.19 16.83
N VAL A 170 -10.61 -19.97 16.55
CA VAL A 170 -9.20 -19.55 16.37
C VAL A 170 -8.79 -18.72 17.58
N ASN A 171 -7.88 -19.27 18.36
CA ASN A 171 -7.42 -18.67 19.60
C ASN A 171 -6.46 -17.49 19.33
N CYS A 172 -6.73 -16.34 19.96
CA CYS A 172 -5.83 -15.16 19.99
C CYS A 172 -5.70 -14.61 21.42
N THR A 173 -5.71 -15.51 22.42
CA THR A 173 -5.58 -15.16 23.83
C THR A 173 -4.25 -14.45 24.10
N VAL A 174 -4.31 -13.37 24.86
CA VAL A 174 -3.16 -12.67 25.44
C VAL A 174 -3.27 -12.68 26.96
N GLU A 175 -2.15 -12.69 27.67
CA GLU A 175 -2.11 -12.73 29.12
C GLU A 175 -2.74 -11.48 29.74
N LYS A 176 -2.31 -10.30 29.24
CA LYS A 176 -2.81 -8.99 29.71
C LYS A 176 -2.66 -7.92 28.64
N GLU A 177 -3.35 -6.81 28.85
CA GLU A 177 -3.17 -5.60 28.05
C GLU A 177 -1.91 -4.83 28.49
N ALA A 178 -1.28 -4.10 27.56
CA ALA A 178 -0.18 -3.21 27.90
C ALA A 178 -0.65 -1.94 28.64
N CYS A 179 -1.92 -1.64 28.58
CA CYS A 179 -2.54 -0.59 29.39
C CYS A 179 -2.30 -0.87 30.89
N PRO A 180 -1.79 0.10 31.67
CA PRO A 180 -1.48 -0.09 33.10
C PRO A 180 -2.63 -0.62 33.92
N ASN A 181 -3.86 -0.30 33.55
CA ASN A 181 -5.08 -0.75 34.23
C ASN A 181 -5.64 -2.07 33.66
N ASN A 182 -4.98 -2.67 32.68
CA ASN A 182 -5.45 -3.86 31.96
C ASN A 182 -6.89 -3.73 31.36
N LEU A 183 -7.29 -2.51 31.00
CA LEU A 183 -8.64 -2.19 30.52
C LEU A 183 -8.69 -1.88 29.02
N ALA A 184 -7.79 -0.97 28.56
CA ALA A 184 -7.81 -0.54 27.16
C ALA A 184 -7.25 -1.63 26.26
N PRO A 185 -7.97 -2.06 25.22
CA PRO A 185 -7.47 -3.04 24.26
C PRO A 185 -6.23 -2.50 23.51
N THR A 186 -5.10 -3.13 23.75
CA THR A 186 -3.79 -2.88 23.15
C THR A 186 -3.23 -4.20 22.64
N THR A 187 -2.64 -5.00 23.52
CA THR A 187 -2.05 -6.31 23.22
C THR A 187 -3.06 -7.26 22.56
N SER A 188 -4.32 -7.28 23.01
CA SER A 188 -5.35 -8.11 22.42
C SER A 188 -5.68 -7.71 20.97
N THR A 189 -5.69 -6.43 20.67
CA THR A 189 -5.94 -5.95 19.28
C THR A 189 -4.74 -6.21 18.38
N THR A 190 -3.52 -6.09 18.87
CA THR A 190 -2.29 -6.49 18.17
C THR A 190 -2.30 -7.98 17.85
N ALA A 191 -2.69 -8.83 18.80
CA ALA A 191 -2.83 -10.27 18.59
C ALA A 191 -3.89 -10.61 17.51
N GLN A 192 -5.07 -9.98 17.56
CA GLN A 192 -6.13 -10.15 16.55
C GLN A 192 -5.64 -9.74 15.16
N LEU A 193 -4.89 -8.62 15.07
CA LEU A 193 -4.31 -8.13 13.82
C LEU A 193 -3.33 -9.14 13.21
N VAL A 194 -2.38 -9.63 14.00
CA VAL A 194 -1.35 -10.57 13.56
C VAL A 194 -1.95 -11.90 13.11
N MET A 195 -2.95 -12.42 13.83
CA MET A 195 -3.66 -13.65 13.43
C MET A 195 -4.42 -13.45 12.11
N GLY A 196 -5.01 -12.28 11.90
CA GLY A 196 -5.65 -11.93 10.64
C GLY A 196 -4.66 -11.87 9.47
N ASP A 197 -3.49 -11.28 9.68
CA ASP A 197 -2.42 -11.23 8.68
C ASP A 197 -1.86 -12.63 8.38
N ALA A 198 -1.72 -13.48 9.38
CA ALA A 198 -1.31 -14.86 9.19
C ALA A 198 -2.30 -15.63 8.30
N MET A 199 -3.63 -15.46 8.52
CA MET A 199 -4.64 -16.04 7.64
C MET A 199 -4.53 -15.51 6.20
N ALA A 200 -4.37 -14.19 6.03
CA ALA A 200 -4.27 -13.57 4.72
C ALA A 200 -3.06 -14.07 3.93
N VAL A 201 -1.90 -14.21 4.58
CA VAL A 201 -0.66 -14.72 3.96
C VAL A 201 -0.80 -16.20 3.58
N CYS A 202 -1.43 -17.01 4.44
CA CYS A 202 -1.73 -18.41 4.10
C CYS A 202 -2.62 -18.52 2.86
N LEU A 203 -3.71 -17.72 2.81
CA LEU A 203 -4.64 -17.69 1.66
C LEU A 203 -3.95 -17.20 0.37
N LEU A 204 -3.12 -16.16 0.47
CA LEU A 204 -2.31 -15.66 -0.64
C LEU A 204 -1.43 -16.79 -1.22
N SER A 205 -0.76 -17.54 -0.36
CA SER A 205 0.11 -18.66 -0.77
C SER A 205 -0.68 -19.80 -1.41
N LEU A 206 -1.82 -20.20 -0.80
CA LEU A 206 -2.68 -21.27 -1.34
C LEU A 206 -3.29 -20.93 -2.70
N LYS A 207 -3.59 -19.66 -2.94
CA LYS A 207 -4.16 -19.16 -4.21
C LYS A 207 -3.08 -18.94 -5.29
N GLY A 208 -1.80 -19.07 -4.98
CA GLY A 208 -0.71 -18.78 -5.91
C GLY A 208 -0.69 -17.30 -6.36
N PHE A 209 -1.11 -16.39 -5.48
CA PHE A 209 -1.25 -14.97 -5.77
C PHE A 209 0.10 -14.33 -6.10
N SER A 210 0.24 -13.85 -7.33
CA SER A 210 1.49 -13.34 -7.90
C SER A 210 1.64 -11.81 -7.77
N SER A 211 2.84 -11.30 -8.08
CA SER A 211 3.08 -9.85 -8.20
C SER A 211 2.19 -9.20 -9.27
N LYS A 212 1.81 -9.94 -10.33
CA LYS A 212 0.87 -9.45 -11.35
C LYS A 212 -0.53 -9.30 -10.79
N ASP A 213 -0.97 -10.24 -9.95
CA ASP A 213 -2.27 -10.15 -9.29
C ASP A 213 -2.30 -8.98 -8.30
N PHE A 214 -1.22 -8.79 -7.54
CA PHE A 214 -1.07 -7.65 -6.64
C PHE A 214 -1.15 -6.32 -7.39
N ALA A 215 -0.48 -6.22 -8.53
CA ALA A 215 -0.50 -5.03 -9.37
C ALA A 215 -1.91 -4.68 -9.88
N ARG A 216 -2.75 -5.67 -10.20
CA ARG A 216 -4.15 -5.47 -10.64
C ARG A 216 -5.01 -4.82 -9.56
N TYR A 217 -4.74 -5.12 -8.28
CA TYR A 217 -5.48 -4.53 -7.15
C TYR A 217 -4.88 -3.22 -6.66
N HIS A 218 -3.63 -2.89 -7.09
CA HIS A 218 -2.90 -1.68 -6.69
C HIS A 218 -2.45 -0.85 -7.91
N PRO A 219 -3.38 -0.38 -8.75
CA PRO A 219 -3.03 0.29 -10.01
C PRO A 219 -2.21 1.57 -9.80
N GLY A 220 -2.39 2.29 -8.68
CA GLY A 220 -1.63 3.49 -8.38
C GLY A 220 -0.17 3.26 -7.94
N GLY A 221 0.21 2.03 -7.59
CA GLY A 221 1.58 1.69 -7.21
C GLY A 221 2.51 1.45 -8.40
N ALA A 222 3.83 1.43 -8.16
CA ALA A 222 4.84 1.20 -9.20
C ALA A 222 4.58 -0.10 -10.00
N LEU A 223 4.24 -1.19 -9.32
CA LEU A 223 3.89 -2.46 -9.97
C LEU A 223 2.61 -2.36 -10.81
N GLY A 224 1.61 -1.61 -10.32
CA GLY A 224 0.37 -1.39 -11.07
C GLY A 224 0.63 -0.60 -12.34
N LYS A 225 1.38 0.48 -12.26
CA LYS A 225 1.76 1.32 -13.41
C LYS A 225 2.40 0.53 -14.54
N GLN A 226 3.20 -0.50 -14.24
CA GLN A 226 3.82 -1.38 -15.24
C GLN A 226 2.79 -2.13 -16.10
N LEU A 227 1.56 -2.32 -15.62
CA LEU A 227 0.52 -3.07 -16.33
C LEU A 227 -0.32 -2.23 -17.28
N TYR A 228 -0.36 -0.90 -17.12
CA TYR A 228 -1.25 -0.08 -17.91
C TYR A 228 -0.62 1.15 -18.54
N LEU A 229 0.48 1.71 -17.98
CA LEU A 229 1.12 2.88 -18.55
C LEU A 229 1.70 2.55 -19.92
N ARG A 230 1.33 3.37 -20.91
CA ARG A 230 1.79 3.25 -22.28
C ARG A 230 2.86 4.29 -22.60
N VAL A 231 3.60 4.02 -23.66
CA VAL A 231 4.60 4.95 -24.17
C VAL A 231 3.97 6.30 -24.52
N ALA A 232 2.75 6.30 -25.10
CA ALA A 232 1.98 7.52 -25.42
C ALA A 232 1.75 8.43 -24.21
N ASP A 233 1.49 7.86 -23.02
CA ASP A 233 1.20 8.63 -21.81
C ASP A 233 2.36 9.52 -21.38
N MET A 234 3.57 9.17 -21.78
CA MET A 234 4.81 9.89 -21.47
C MET A 234 5.33 10.68 -22.65
N SER A 235 5.38 10.08 -23.85
CA SER A 235 5.96 10.73 -25.04
C SER A 235 5.14 11.93 -25.52
N ASN A 236 3.82 11.94 -25.29
CA ASN A 236 2.96 13.06 -25.68
C ASN A 236 3.17 14.32 -24.86
N ILE A 237 3.82 14.22 -23.68
CA ILE A 237 4.17 15.37 -22.82
C ILE A 237 5.50 15.98 -23.28
N ASN A 238 6.32 15.19 -23.95
CA ASN A 238 7.63 15.60 -24.42
C ASN A 238 7.53 16.42 -25.70
N GLU A 239 8.53 17.28 -25.90
CA GLU A 239 8.74 17.93 -27.20
C GLU A 239 9.11 16.89 -28.26
N LYS A 240 8.89 17.22 -29.54
CA LYS A 240 9.15 16.33 -30.69
C LYS A 240 10.31 16.86 -31.53
N PRO A 241 11.57 16.67 -31.09
CA PRO A 241 12.73 17.16 -31.80
C PRO A 241 12.85 16.48 -33.16
N GLN A 242 12.99 17.31 -34.21
CA GLN A 242 13.10 16.82 -35.59
C GLN A 242 13.91 17.79 -36.46
N VAL A 243 14.71 17.24 -37.36
CA VAL A 243 15.47 17.96 -38.37
C VAL A 243 15.34 17.29 -39.73
N LYS A 244 15.74 18.00 -40.80
CA LYS A 244 15.78 17.44 -42.15
C LYS A 244 17.17 16.87 -42.45
N PRO A 245 17.32 15.97 -43.48
CA PRO A 245 18.61 15.44 -43.86
C PRO A 245 19.65 16.53 -44.26
N ASP A 246 19.18 17.66 -44.77
CA ASP A 246 20.01 18.79 -45.18
C ASP A 246 20.26 19.85 -44.08
N SER A 247 19.69 19.65 -42.89
CA SER A 247 19.92 20.55 -41.75
C SER A 247 21.37 20.63 -41.34
N THR A 248 21.79 21.84 -40.99
CA THR A 248 23.15 22.13 -40.57
C THR A 248 23.44 21.65 -39.15
N LEU A 249 24.71 21.46 -38.80
CA LEU A 249 25.13 21.09 -37.45
C LEU A 249 24.57 22.07 -36.39
N ARG A 250 24.54 23.38 -36.69
CA ARG A 250 24.02 24.40 -35.80
C ARG A 250 22.51 24.19 -35.50
N GLU A 251 21.73 23.86 -36.52
CA GLU A 251 20.31 23.57 -36.38
C GLU A 251 20.07 22.30 -35.57
N ILE A 252 20.89 21.25 -35.79
CA ILE A 252 20.82 20.00 -35.03
C ILE A 252 21.10 20.26 -33.55
N ILE A 253 22.20 20.97 -33.22
CA ILE A 253 22.56 21.30 -31.84
C ILE A 253 21.50 22.17 -31.21
N TYR A 254 20.93 23.14 -31.91
CA TYR A 254 19.84 23.96 -31.39
C TYR A 254 18.59 23.14 -31.07
N GLU A 255 18.19 22.24 -31.96
CA GLU A 255 17.01 21.38 -31.77
C GLU A 255 17.16 20.47 -30.58
N ILE A 256 18.30 19.76 -30.46
CA ILE A 256 18.56 18.86 -29.31
C ILE A 256 18.61 19.65 -28.00
N SER A 257 19.32 20.80 -27.99
CA SER A 257 19.49 21.58 -26.76
C SER A 257 18.20 22.24 -26.30
N SER A 258 17.38 22.76 -27.22
CA SER A 258 16.12 23.42 -26.91
C SER A 258 15.09 22.44 -26.37
N LYS A 259 15.04 21.21 -26.88
CA LYS A 259 14.09 20.18 -26.55
C LYS A 259 14.53 19.28 -25.38
N ARG A 260 15.82 19.31 -25.01
CA ARG A 260 16.41 18.64 -23.82
C ARG A 260 16.21 17.12 -23.74
N LEU A 261 16.09 16.44 -24.87
CA LEU A 261 15.92 14.98 -24.94
C LEU A 261 17.21 14.24 -25.37
N GLY A 262 18.34 14.98 -25.57
CA GLY A 262 19.64 14.41 -25.92
C GLY A 262 19.68 13.77 -27.30
N ALA A 263 18.62 13.92 -28.11
CA ALA A 263 18.53 13.38 -29.47
C ALA A 263 17.52 14.16 -30.30
N THR A 264 17.63 14.00 -31.63
CA THR A 264 16.64 14.50 -32.61
C THR A 264 16.40 13.45 -33.71
N ALA A 265 15.17 13.36 -34.19
CA ALA A 265 14.83 12.53 -35.34
C ALA A 265 15.26 13.24 -36.65
N VAL A 266 15.68 12.49 -37.64
CA VAL A 266 15.89 12.99 -39.01
C VAL A 266 14.77 12.50 -39.87
N LEU A 267 14.02 13.45 -40.46
CA LEU A 267 12.82 13.16 -41.24
C LEU A 267 12.96 13.64 -42.68
N GLU A 268 12.63 12.80 -43.65
CA GLU A 268 12.43 13.17 -45.05
C GLU A 268 10.92 13.16 -45.36
N GLY A 269 10.29 14.32 -45.31
CA GLY A 269 8.84 14.42 -45.25
C GLY A 269 8.31 13.81 -43.95
N ASP A 270 7.40 12.84 -44.07
CA ASP A 270 6.85 12.07 -42.91
C ASP A 270 7.71 10.83 -42.56
N LYS A 271 8.71 10.51 -43.36
CA LYS A 271 9.50 9.28 -43.20
C LYS A 271 10.67 9.51 -42.26
N LEU A 272 10.74 8.69 -41.22
CA LEU A 272 11.90 8.61 -40.33
C LEU A 272 13.08 8.00 -41.08
N THR A 273 14.17 8.75 -41.27
CA THR A 273 15.39 8.29 -41.92
C THR A 273 16.52 7.97 -40.93
N GLY A 274 16.46 8.53 -39.73
CA GLY A 274 17.45 8.23 -38.71
C GLY A 274 17.29 9.05 -37.44
N ILE A 275 18.25 8.92 -36.55
CA ILE A 275 18.37 9.64 -35.29
C ILE A 275 19.78 10.24 -35.16
N ILE A 276 19.90 11.41 -34.54
CA ILE A 276 21.16 12.00 -34.12
C ILE A 276 21.10 12.23 -32.61
N THR A 277 22.10 11.77 -31.90
CA THR A 277 22.26 11.96 -30.45
C THR A 277 23.42 12.89 -30.12
N ASP A 278 23.50 13.36 -28.87
CA ASP A 278 24.64 14.12 -28.36
C ASP A 278 25.96 13.33 -28.54
N GLY A 279 25.92 12.01 -28.43
CA GLY A 279 27.05 11.12 -28.66
C GLY A 279 27.56 11.15 -30.13
N ASP A 280 26.61 11.21 -31.08
CA ASP A 280 26.93 11.27 -32.50
C ASP A 280 27.62 12.60 -32.84
N ILE A 281 27.12 13.72 -32.28
CA ILE A 281 27.74 15.06 -32.43
C ILE A 281 29.15 15.05 -31.85
N ARG A 282 29.39 14.49 -30.66
CA ARG A 282 30.72 14.41 -30.07
C ARG A 282 31.70 13.63 -30.94
N ARG A 283 31.30 12.43 -31.37
CA ARG A 283 32.12 11.59 -32.27
C ARG A 283 32.45 12.28 -33.58
N MET A 284 31.49 13.01 -34.14
CA MET A 284 31.69 13.80 -35.35
C MET A 284 32.70 14.90 -35.11
N LEU A 285 32.62 15.66 -34.00
CA LEU A 285 33.58 16.73 -33.68
C LEU A 285 34.98 16.21 -33.40
N GLU A 286 35.12 14.99 -32.85
CA GLU A 286 36.43 14.36 -32.66
C GLU A 286 37.11 13.95 -33.97
N ASN A 287 36.33 13.59 -35.00
CA ASN A 287 36.85 13.02 -36.25
C ASN A 287 36.79 13.96 -37.46
N ASN A 288 36.28 15.19 -37.31
CA ASN A 288 36.09 16.11 -38.44
C ASN A 288 36.73 17.47 -38.21
N GLU A 289 37.68 17.83 -39.09
CA GLU A 289 38.41 19.10 -39.03
C GLU A 289 37.55 20.31 -39.50
N SER A 290 36.44 20.07 -40.22
CA SER A 290 35.59 21.12 -40.78
C SER A 290 34.11 20.96 -40.45
N PRO A 291 33.73 21.07 -39.18
CA PRO A 291 32.36 20.79 -38.71
C PRO A 291 31.29 21.73 -39.31
N ALA A 292 31.69 22.90 -39.84
CA ALA A 292 30.74 23.87 -40.39
C ALA A 292 29.98 23.38 -41.62
N ASN A 293 30.52 22.41 -42.37
CA ASN A 293 29.92 21.86 -43.60
C ASN A 293 29.09 20.58 -43.36
N VAL A 294 29.06 20.06 -42.14
CA VAL A 294 28.39 18.82 -41.81
C VAL A 294 26.87 19.01 -41.81
N LYS A 295 26.17 18.09 -42.45
CA LYS A 295 24.70 18.01 -42.48
C LYS A 295 24.18 16.83 -41.67
N ALA A 296 22.89 16.82 -41.35
CA ALA A 296 22.24 15.74 -40.62
C ALA A 296 22.44 14.38 -41.31
N ALA A 297 22.38 14.34 -42.64
CA ALA A 297 22.59 13.13 -43.43
C ALA A 297 23.96 12.48 -43.23
N ASP A 298 24.97 13.28 -42.88
CA ASP A 298 26.37 12.81 -42.77
C ASP A 298 26.62 12.09 -41.40
N ILE A 299 25.80 12.37 -40.39
CA ILE A 299 26.05 11.92 -39.01
C ILE A 299 24.89 11.12 -38.40
N LEU A 300 23.77 10.97 -39.10
CA LEU A 300 22.63 10.23 -38.61
C LEU A 300 22.94 8.72 -38.44
N ASN A 301 22.33 8.13 -37.42
CA ASN A 301 22.20 6.67 -37.33
C ASN A 301 20.91 6.26 -38.06
N ALA A 302 21.06 5.54 -39.18
CA ALA A 302 19.98 5.13 -40.06
C ALA A 302 19.07 4.03 -39.49
N ASN A 303 19.44 3.38 -38.40
CA ASN A 303 18.72 2.31 -37.76
C ASN A 303 18.31 2.67 -36.31
N PRO A 304 17.49 3.69 -36.10
CA PRO A 304 17.06 4.07 -34.75
C PRO A 304 16.25 2.94 -34.13
N LYS A 305 16.43 2.77 -32.82
CA LYS A 305 15.53 1.91 -32.05
C LYS A 305 14.21 2.64 -31.88
N THR A 306 13.13 2.00 -32.32
CA THR A 306 11.78 2.56 -32.29
C THR A 306 10.88 1.73 -31.39
N ILE A 307 9.86 2.35 -30.81
CA ILE A 307 8.78 1.71 -30.08
C ILE A 307 7.45 2.34 -30.50
N ASP A 308 6.40 1.52 -30.60
CA ASP A 308 5.06 2.04 -30.90
C ASP A 308 4.46 2.74 -29.68
N GLU A 309 3.70 3.82 -29.90
CA GLU A 309 3.09 4.60 -28.82
C GLU A 309 2.10 3.81 -27.99
N THR A 310 1.54 2.71 -28.53
CA THR A 310 0.56 1.84 -27.84
C THR A 310 1.22 0.77 -26.97
N GLU A 311 2.53 0.57 -27.07
CA GLU A 311 3.26 -0.37 -26.23
C GLU A 311 3.30 0.07 -24.78
N LEU A 312 3.52 -0.89 -23.86
CA LEU A 312 3.67 -0.57 -22.43
C LEU A 312 4.98 0.17 -22.17
N ALA A 313 4.95 1.13 -21.26
CA ALA A 313 6.14 1.87 -20.85
C ALA A 313 7.25 0.99 -20.27
N VAL A 314 6.89 -0.16 -19.67
CA VAL A 314 7.86 -1.16 -19.19
C VAL A 314 8.63 -1.78 -20.36
N SER A 315 8.02 -1.97 -21.52
CA SER A 315 8.71 -2.48 -22.73
C SER A 315 9.76 -1.48 -23.21
N ALA A 316 9.46 -0.16 -23.14
CA ALA A 316 10.45 0.88 -23.43
C ALA A 316 11.66 0.79 -22.48
N LEU A 317 11.44 0.57 -21.19
CA LEU A 317 12.50 0.39 -20.20
C LEU A 317 13.38 -0.84 -20.51
N GLU A 318 12.75 -1.96 -20.85
CA GLU A 318 13.48 -3.19 -21.22
C GLU A 318 14.34 -2.98 -22.47
N MET A 319 13.79 -2.30 -23.49
CA MET A 319 14.56 -1.97 -24.70
C MET A 319 15.73 -1.01 -24.39
N MET A 320 15.52 0.01 -23.55
CA MET A 320 16.59 0.93 -23.15
C MET A 320 17.73 0.19 -22.44
N ARG A 321 17.41 -0.75 -21.55
CA ARG A 321 18.40 -1.61 -20.86
C ARG A 321 19.10 -2.58 -21.81
N GLN A 322 18.36 -3.20 -22.71
CA GLN A 322 18.90 -4.18 -23.66
C GLN A 322 19.91 -3.55 -24.62
N TYR A 323 19.66 -2.31 -25.06
CA TYR A 323 20.50 -1.61 -26.04
C TYR A 323 21.45 -0.58 -25.41
N ASP A 324 21.45 -0.45 -24.08
CA ASP A 324 22.25 0.52 -23.33
C ASP A 324 22.06 1.97 -23.82
N ILE A 325 20.78 2.36 -23.98
CA ILE A 325 20.35 3.68 -24.46
C ILE A 325 19.38 4.34 -23.50
N THR A 326 19.33 5.67 -23.51
CA THR A 326 18.48 6.45 -22.61
C THR A 326 17.23 7.04 -23.28
N GLN A 327 17.11 6.93 -24.58
CA GLN A 327 15.97 7.42 -25.36
C GLN A 327 15.61 6.46 -26.49
N LEU A 328 14.30 6.40 -26.82
CA LEU A 328 13.76 5.68 -27.96
C LEU A 328 12.91 6.63 -28.80
N VAL A 329 12.99 6.43 -30.10
CA VAL A 329 12.06 7.08 -31.05
C VAL A 329 10.69 6.43 -30.90
N VAL A 330 9.66 7.24 -30.68
CA VAL A 330 8.28 6.77 -30.62
C VAL A 330 7.61 6.89 -31.97
N THR A 331 6.92 5.84 -32.36
CA THR A 331 6.17 5.80 -33.63
C THR A 331 4.68 5.61 -33.37
N LYS A 332 3.88 6.17 -34.24
CA LYS A 332 2.44 5.97 -34.36
C LYS A 332 2.12 5.51 -35.78
N GLU A 333 1.54 4.32 -35.94
CA GLU A 333 1.26 3.76 -37.26
C GLU A 333 2.46 3.79 -38.22
N GLY A 334 3.67 3.54 -37.67
CA GLY A 334 4.91 3.55 -38.41
C GLY A 334 5.50 4.94 -38.72
N LYS A 335 4.84 6.05 -38.34
CA LYS A 335 5.32 7.41 -38.50
C LYS A 335 5.94 7.92 -37.20
N TYR A 336 6.87 8.87 -37.30
CA TYR A 336 7.45 9.53 -36.15
C TYR A 336 6.39 10.25 -35.31
N SER A 337 6.35 9.96 -34.01
CA SER A 337 5.40 10.55 -33.05
C SER A 337 6.10 11.32 -31.91
N GLY A 338 7.40 11.10 -31.68
CA GLY A 338 8.17 11.78 -30.63
C GLY A 338 9.27 10.92 -30.03
N PHE A 339 9.61 11.21 -28.80
CA PHE A 339 10.60 10.46 -28.01
C PHE A 339 10.06 10.09 -26.64
N ILE A 340 10.51 8.96 -26.13
CA ILE A 340 10.43 8.61 -24.70
C ILE A 340 11.86 8.55 -24.15
N HIS A 341 12.09 9.18 -23.00
CA HIS A 341 13.38 9.25 -22.34
C HIS A 341 13.37 8.50 -21.01
N LEU A 342 14.53 7.96 -20.59
CA LEU A 342 14.67 7.22 -19.32
C LEU A 342 14.17 8.04 -18.11
N HIS A 343 14.38 9.37 -18.11
CA HIS A 343 13.87 10.25 -17.05
C HIS A 343 12.33 10.29 -16.96
N ASP A 344 11.62 10.02 -18.04
CA ASP A 344 10.16 9.94 -18.01
C ASP A 344 9.71 8.73 -17.21
N LEU A 345 10.40 7.60 -17.39
CA LEU A 345 10.16 6.36 -16.66
C LEU A 345 10.50 6.47 -15.16
N VAL A 346 11.60 7.20 -14.85
CA VAL A 346 11.98 7.52 -13.46
C VAL A 346 10.93 8.42 -12.79
N ARG A 347 10.48 9.47 -13.48
CA ARG A 347 9.45 10.41 -12.96
C ARG A 347 8.16 9.69 -12.63
N GLU A 348 7.78 8.69 -13.43
CA GLU A 348 6.59 7.89 -13.18
C GLU A 348 6.81 6.77 -12.14
N GLY A 349 8.02 6.59 -11.64
CA GLY A 349 8.32 5.57 -10.63
C GLY A 349 8.30 4.14 -11.18
N LEU A 350 8.66 3.95 -12.45
CA LEU A 350 8.82 2.63 -13.06
C LEU A 350 10.21 2.03 -12.81
N ILE A 351 11.12 2.85 -12.30
CA ILE A 351 12.50 2.49 -11.92
C ILE A 351 12.69 2.85 -10.46
#